data_e94fd172435cdbb7a0612b44a04ccfce
#
_entry.id   e94fd172435cdbb7a0612b44a04ccfce
#
_cell.length_a   1.000
_cell.length_b   1.000
_cell.length_c   1.000
_cell.angle_alpha   90.00
_cell.angle_beta   90.00
_cell.angle_gamma   90.00
#
_symmetry.space_group_name_H-M   'P 1'
#
loop_
_entity.id
_entity.type
_entity.pdbx_description
1 polymer ?
#
loop_
_entity_poly.entity_id
_entity_poly.type
_entity_poly.pdbx_seq_one_letter_code
_entity_poly.pdbx_strand_id
1 'polypeptide(L)'
;MPLKLSLKPGERFVLNGAVVQNGDRRGVLVLQNKASVLREKDIMQEEEVTTPARRIYFPVMMMYLDEANAEHYYDEFVRRLTEFMGVIGNPEVLAECVTISKHCMAREYYKALMLCRHLMDYEDERLGDVA
;
A
#
# COMPACT_ATOMS: atom_id res chain seq x y z
N MET A 1 3.61 21.46 -6.72
CA MET A 1 2.15 21.70 -6.71
C MET A 1 1.55 21.33 -5.37
N PRO A 2 0.69 22.17 -4.81
CA PRO A 2 0.01 21.79 -3.58
C PRO A 2 -0.98 20.65 -3.83
N LEU A 3 -1.06 19.74 -2.88
CA LEU A 3 -1.99 18.63 -2.90
C LEU A 3 -3.17 18.97 -2.00
N LYS A 4 -4.38 18.87 -2.53
CA LYS A 4 -5.60 19.09 -1.75
C LYS A 4 -6.24 17.76 -1.40
N LEU A 5 -6.54 17.57 -0.13
CA LEU A 5 -7.19 16.36 0.38
C LEU A 5 -8.52 16.76 1.04
N SER A 6 -9.63 16.26 0.50
CA SER A 6 -10.94 16.44 1.14
C SER A 6 -11.09 15.37 2.22
N LEU A 7 -11.38 15.80 3.43
CA LEU A 7 -11.48 14.91 4.58
C LEU A 7 -12.91 14.81 5.07
N LYS A 8 -13.37 13.59 5.26
CA LYS A 8 -14.68 13.33 5.86
C LYS A 8 -14.61 13.53 7.38
N PRO A 9 -15.76 13.81 8.03
CA PRO A 9 -15.77 13.88 9.49
C PRO A 9 -15.24 12.59 10.11
N GLY A 10 -14.32 12.71 11.07
CA GLY A 10 -13.74 11.59 11.77
C GLY A 10 -12.76 10.75 10.97
N GLU A 11 -12.51 11.10 9.72
CA GLU A 11 -11.58 10.34 8.87
C GLU A 11 -10.17 10.37 9.45
N ARG A 12 -9.54 9.18 9.48
CA ARG A 12 -8.16 9.04 9.92
C ARG A 12 -7.25 8.97 8.70
N PHE A 13 -6.02 9.44 8.87
CA PHE A 13 -5.00 9.30 7.83
C PHE A 13 -3.62 9.38 8.50
N VAL A 14 -2.61 8.93 7.78
CA VAL A 14 -1.23 9.02 8.26
C VAL A 14 -0.53 10.12 7.47
N LEU A 15 0.14 11.02 8.16
CA LEU A 15 0.89 12.13 7.57
C LEU A 15 2.31 12.09 8.12
N ASN A 16 3.29 11.75 7.28
CA ASN A 16 4.69 11.61 7.69
C ASN A 16 4.87 10.75 8.95
N GLY A 17 4.16 9.63 8.99
CA GLY A 17 4.23 8.70 10.12
C GLY A 17 3.33 9.04 11.30
N ALA A 18 2.71 10.22 11.31
CA ALA A 18 1.80 10.62 12.38
C ALA A 18 0.37 10.22 12.03
N VAL A 19 -0.31 9.58 12.96
CA VAL A 19 -1.74 9.27 12.79
C VAL A 19 -2.54 10.53 13.14
N VAL A 20 -3.34 10.98 12.18
CA VAL A 20 -4.14 12.19 12.31
C VAL A 20 -5.60 11.84 12.11
N GLN A 21 -6.48 12.45 12.88
CA GLN A 21 -7.92 12.27 12.73
C GLN A 21 -8.60 13.61 12.50
N ASN A 22 -9.45 13.66 11.46
CA ASN A 22 -10.25 14.86 11.22
C ASN A 22 -11.32 14.99 12.31
N GLY A 23 -11.70 16.24 12.60
CA GLY A 23 -12.75 16.52 13.54
C GLY A 23 -14.13 16.13 13.02
N ASP A 24 -15.17 16.72 13.62
CA ASP A 24 -16.57 16.36 13.33
C ASP A 24 -17.17 17.08 12.12
N ARG A 25 -16.38 17.85 11.38
CA ARG A 25 -16.82 18.53 10.17
C ARG A 25 -15.92 18.17 8.98
N ARG A 26 -16.49 18.22 7.78
CA ARG A 26 -15.69 18.10 6.57
C ARG A 26 -14.63 19.19 6.52
N GLY A 27 -13.47 18.84 6.04
CA GLY A 27 -12.38 19.79 5.91
C GLY A 27 -11.54 19.51 4.66
N VAL A 28 -10.68 20.48 4.36
CA VAL A 28 -9.73 20.35 3.25
C VAL A 28 -8.34 20.59 3.81
N LEU A 29 -7.45 19.64 3.57
CA LEU A 29 -6.04 19.77 3.92
C LEU A 29 -5.28 20.13 2.64
N VAL A 30 -4.50 21.20 2.69
CA VAL A 30 -3.66 21.62 1.57
C VAL A 30 -2.21 21.42 1.95
N LEU A 31 -1.55 20.49 1.26
CA LEU A 31 -0.14 20.23 1.49
C LEU A 31 0.69 21.08 0.53
N GLN A 32 1.54 21.93 1.10
CA GLN A 32 2.40 22.83 0.32
C GLN A 32 3.68 22.15 -0.11
N ASN A 33 4.15 21.18 0.67
CA ASN A 33 5.40 20.48 0.43
C ASN A 33 5.14 18.98 0.27
N LYS A 34 6.13 18.26 -0.23
CA LYS A 34 6.06 16.81 -0.36
C LYS A 34 5.93 16.18 1.04
N ALA A 35 4.95 15.30 1.19
CA ALA A 35 4.72 14.56 2.42
C ALA A 35 4.21 13.17 2.07
N SER A 36 4.48 12.20 2.94
CA SER A 36 3.92 10.86 2.83
C SER A 36 2.54 10.85 3.46
N VAL A 37 1.51 10.61 2.66
CA VAL A 37 0.12 10.58 3.11
C VAL A 37 -0.49 9.24 2.77
N LEU A 38 -1.18 8.63 3.73
CA LEU A 38 -1.94 7.42 3.51
C LEU A 38 -3.32 7.59 4.12
N ARG A 39 -4.36 7.47 3.29
CA ARG A 39 -5.74 7.65 3.73
C ARG A 39 -6.25 6.38 4.42
N GLU A 40 -7.29 6.55 5.24
CA GLU A 40 -7.85 5.46 6.06
C GLU A 40 -8.15 4.20 5.25
N LYS A 41 -8.72 4.36 4.06
CA LYS A 41 -9.09 3.23 3.20
C LYS A 41 -7.88 2.39 2.76
N ASP A 42 -6.69 2.98 2.78
CA ASP A 42 -5.45 2.34 2.31
C ASP A 42 -4.61 1.82 3.46
N ILE A 43 -4.99 2.09 4.70
CA ILE A 43 -4.27 1.61 5.88
C ILE A 43 -4.70 0.17 6.17
N MET A 44 -3.74 -0.75 6.14
CA MET A 44 -3.99 -2.16 6.46
C MET A 44 -3.50 -2.47 7.86
N GLN A 45 -4.37 -3.10 8.66
CA GLN A 45 -4.01 -3.55 10.00
C GLN A 45 -3.40 -4.95 9.93
N GLU A 46 -2.58 -5.30 10.94
CA GLU A 46 -1.95 -6.62 10.97
C GLU A 46 -2.98 -7.75 10.89
N GLU A 47 -4.15 -7.59 11.49
CA GLU A 47 -5.20 -8.59 11.49
C GLU A 47 -5.77 -8.85 10.09
N GLU A 48 -5.60 -7.91 9.18
CA GLU A 48 -6.09 -8.01 7.81
C GLU A 48 -5.11 -8.71 6.86
N VAL A 49 -3.89 -9.01 7.32
CA VAL A 49 -2.84 -9.61 6.50
C VAL A 49 -3.04 -11.12 6.43
N THR A 50 -4.04 -11.56 5.67
CA THR A 50 -4.52 -12.95 5.68
C THR A 50 -4.39 -13.66 4.34
N THR A 51 -3.95 -12.97 3.28
CA THR A 51 -3.83 -13.55 1.95
C THR A 51 -2.45 -13.26 1.35
N PRO A 52 -2.01 -14.02 0.34
CA PRO A 52 -0.71 -13.79 -0.29
C PRO A 52 -0.51 -12.36 -0.80
N ALA A 53 -1.50 -11.77 -1.45
CA ALA A 53 -1.38 -10.40 -1.94
C ALA A 53 -1.31 -9.39 -0.80
N ARG A 54 -2.10 -9.59 0.25
CA ARG A 54 -2.06 -8.71 1.42
C ARG A 54 -0.73 -8.80 2.15
N ARG A 55 -0.09 -9.96 2.12
CA ARG A 55 1.24 -10.14 2.69
C ARG A 55 2.33 -9.38 1.94
N ILE A 56 2.07 -9.01 0.67
CA ILE A 56 2.95 -8.12 -0.09
C ILE A 56 2.63 -6.67 0.24
N TYR A 57 1.35 -6.33 0.29
CA TYR A 57 0.88 -4.96 0.55
C TYR A 57 1.43 -4.41 1.86
N PHE A 58 1.35 -5.21 2.93
CA PHE A 58 1.71 -4.74 4.27
C PHE A 58 3.16 -4.26 4.39
N PRO A 59 4.18 -5.03 3.97
CA PRO A 59 5.56 -4.52 4.05
C PRO A 59 5.80 -3.32 3.14
N VAL A 60 5.16 -3.24 1.97
CA VAL A 60 5.28 -2.06 1.11
C VAL A 60 4.68 -0.84 1.80
N MET A 61 3.52 -0.99 2.42
CA MET A 61 2.89 0.06 3.22
C MET A 61 3.83 0.55 4.32
N MET A 62 4.46 -0.37 5.04
CA MET A 62 5.39 -0.01 6.12
C MET A 62 6.62 0.70 5.59
N MET A 63 7.14 0.30 4.43
CA MET A 63 8.25 1.00 3.78
C MET A 63 7.86 2.42 3.38
N TYR A 64 6.62 2.61 2.95
CA TYR A 64 6.11 3.94 2.62
C TYR A 64 5.95 4.81 3.85
N LEU A 65 5.39 4.25 4.93
CA LEU A 65 5.11 5.00 6.15
C LEU A 65 6.36 5.28 6.99
N ASP A 66 7.35 4.41 6.90
CA ASP A 66 8.58 4.49 7.69
C ASP A 66 9.78 4.32 6.76
N GLU A 67 9.96 5.27 5.87
CA GLU A 67 10.97 5.20 4.82
C GLU A 67 12.40 5.11 5.37
N ALA A 68 12.65 5.73 6.51
CA ALA A 68 13.97 5.68 7.15
C ALA A 68 14.37 4.25 7.55
N ASN A 69 13.38 3.39 7.83
CA ASN A 69 13.61 2.00 8.22
C ASN A 69 13.13 1.01 7.16
N ALA A 70 13.07 1.44 5.90
CA ALA A 70 12.57 0.60 4.81
C ALA A 70 13.29 -0.74 4.70
N GLU A 71 14.59 -0.78 4.98
CA GLU A 71 15.39 -2.01 4.95
C GLU A 71 14.82 -3.09 5.86
N HIS A 72 14.21 -2.69 6.96
CA HIS A 72 13.61 -3.59 7.94
C HIS A 72 12.49 -4.43 7.34
N TYR A 73 11.77 -3.89 6.37
CA TYR A 73 10.62 -4.53 5.75
C TYR A 73 10.94 -5.11 4.38
N TYR A 74 12.09 -4.79 3.81
CA TYR A 74 12.43 -5.19 2.45
C TYR A 74 12.57 -6.70 2.28
N ASP A 75 13.19 -7.36 3.24
CA ASP A 75 13.38 -8.82 3.18
C ASP A 75 12.03 -9.54 3.21
N GLU A 76 11.12 -9.07 4.05
CA GLU A 76 9.76 -9.63 4.11
C GLU A 76 9.02 -9.41 2.79
N PHE A 77 9.16 -8.21 2.21
CA PHE A 77 8.57 -7.89 0.92
C PHE A 77 9.06 -8.86 -0.17
N VAL A 78 10.38 -9.04 -0.27
CA VAL A 78 10.98 -9.92 -1.28
C VAL A 78 10.47 -11.36 -1.11
N ARG A 79 10.43 -11.84 0.13
CA ARG A 79 9.96 -13.19 0.41
C ARG A 79 8.51 -13.38 0.00
N ARG A 80 7.64 -12.43 0.37
CA ARG A 80 6.22 -12.53 0.05
C ARG A 80 5.93 -12.39 -1.44
N LEU A 81 6.68 -11.50 -2.11
CA LEU A 81 6.55 -11.34 -3.55
C LEU A 81 6.97 -12.62 -4.28
N THR A 82 8.08 -13.22 -3.85
CA THR A 82 8.59 -14.48 -4.42
C THR A 82 7.57 -15.61 -4.27
N GLU A 83 6.98 -15.74 -3.09
CA GLU A 83 5.93 -16.73 -2.84
C GLU A 83 4.74 -16.53 -3.78
N PHE A 84 4.28 -15.29 -3.92
CA PHE A 84 3.15 -14.96 -4.76
C PHE A 84 3.44 -15.28 -6.21
N MET A 85 4.60 -14.87 -6.72
CA MET A 85 5.00 -15.13 -8.09
C MET A 85 5.12 -16.63 -8.40
N GLY A 86 5.47 -17.42 -7.38
CA GLY A 86 5.62 -18.86 -7.54
C GLY A 86 4.31 -19.60 -7.76
N VAL A 87 3.16 -19.00 -7.40
CA VAL A 87 1.85 -19.66 -7.52
C VAL A 87 0.95 -19.00 -8.56
N ILE A 88 1.39 -17.89 -9.17
CA ILE A 88 0.60 -17.17 -10.17
C ILE A 88 1.08 -17.58 -11.55
N GLY A 89 0.13 -17.99 -12.41
CA GLY A 89 0.43 -18.36 -13.80
C GLY A 89 0.14 -17.26 -14.81
N ASN A 90 -0.52 -16.16 -14.39
CA ASN A 90 -0.92 -15.09 -15.31
C ASN A 90 0.26 -14.20 -15.65
N PRO A 91 0.69 -14.11 -16.93
CA PRO A 91 1.86 -13.31 -17.31
C PRO A 91 1.72 -11.82 -17.03
N GLU A 92 0.52 -11.27 -17.13
CA GLU A 92 0.27 -9.85 -16.87
C GLU A 92 0.48 -9.53 -15.39
N VAL A 93 -0.01 -10.41 -14.53
CA VAL A 93 0.15 -10.26 -13.08
C VAL A 93 1.61 -10.42 -12.67
N LEU A 94 2.32 -11.37 -13.29
CA LEU A 94 3.76 -11.52 -13.06
C LEU A 94 4.53 -10.28 -13.47
N ALA A 95 4.15 -9.65 -14.59
CA ALA A 95 4.77 -8.39 -15.03
C ALA A 95 4.51 -7.27 -14.03
N GLU A 96 3.32 -7.21 -13.44
CA GLU A 96 3.02 -6.24 -12.38
C GLU A 96 3.90 -6.45 -11.16
N CYS A 97 4.14 -7.70 -10.78
CA CYS A 97 5.01 -8.03 -9.65
C CYS A 97 6.44 -7.50 -9.90
N VAL A 98 6.95 -7.67 -11.11
CA VAL A 98 8.27 -7.14 -11.47
C VAL A 98 8.29 -5.62 -11.38
N THR A 99 7.23 -4.96 -11.84
CA THR A 99 7.11 -3.50 -11.78
C THR A 99 7.08 -3.01 -10.33
N ILE A 100 6.35 -3.71 -9.46
CA ILE A 100 6.31 -3.40 -8.03
C ILE A 100 7.72 -3.47 -7.44
N SER A 101 8.47 -4.50 -7.77
CA SER A 101 9.85 -4.66 -7.30
C SER A 101 10.74 -3.51 -7.76
N LYS A 102 10.61 -3.10 -9.02
CA LYS A 102 11.37 -1.97 -9.56
C LYS A 102 11.05 -0.67 -8.83
N HIS A 103 9.79 -0.42 -8.55
CA HIS A 103 9.40 0.77 -7.79
C HIS A 103 9.98 0.75 -6.38
N CYS A 104 9.94 -0.38 -5.70
CA CYS A 104 10.51 -0.50 -4.36
C CYS A 104 12.02 -0.26 -4.38
N MET A 105 12.73 -0.76 -5.39
CA MET A 105 14.16 -0.53 -5.53
C MET A 105 14.48 0.95 -5.79
N ALA A 106 13.58 1.65 -6.46
CA ALA A 106 13.73 3.08 -6.74
C ALA A 106 13.18 3.96 -5.61
N ARG A 107 12.75 3.37 -4.51
CA ARG A 107 12.13 4.05 -3.37
C ARG A 107 10.84 4.79 -3.72
N GLU A 108 10.15 4.31 -4.74
CA GLU A 108 8.85 4.82 -5.16
C GLU A 108 7.75 3.97 -4.53
N TYR A 109 7.69 3.98 -3.20
CA TYR A 109 6.84 3.06 -2.43
C TYR A 109 5.35 3.28 -2.65
N TYR A 110 4.92 4.52 -2.85
CA TYR A 110 3.51 4.78 -3.08
C TYR A 110 3.04 4.17 -4.40
N LYS A 111 3.86 4.29 -5.44
CA LYS A 111 3.55 3.66 -6.75
C LYS A 111 3.48 2.14 -6.61
N ALA A 112 4.43 1.57 -5.87
CA ALA A 112 4.42 0.14 -5.58
C ALA A 112 3.16 -0.27 -4.82
N LEU A 113 2.76 0.53 -3.84
CA LEU A 113 1.59 0.26 -3.01
C LEU A 113 0.30 0.25 -3.84
N MET A 114 0.15 1.19 -4.75
CA MET A 114 -1.02 1.24 -5.62
C MET A 114 -1.10 0.02 -6.55
N LEU A 115 0.04 -0.46 -7.04
CA LEU A 115 0.07 -1.70 -7.83
C LEU A 115 -0.26 -2.92 -6.97
N CYS A 116 0.15 -2.93 -5.70
CA CYS A 116 -0.23 -4.01 -4.78
C CYS A 116 -1.74 -4.11 -4.62
N ARG A 117 -2.46 -2.99 -4.72
CA ARG A 117 -3.92 -3.01 -4.67
C ARG A 117 -4.49 -3.78 -5.86
N HIS A 118 -3.88 -3.66 -7.04
CA HIS A 118 -4.30 -4.44 -8.21
C HIS A 118 -4.12 -5.95 -7.96
N LEU A 119 -3.03 -6.32 -7.28
CA LEU A 119 -2.82 -7.72 -6.91
C LEU A 119 -3.91 -8.22 -5.96
N MET A 120 -4.30 -7.38 -5.00
CA MET A 120 -5.36 -7.72 -4.07
C MET A 120 -6.71 -7.87 -4.77
N ASP A 121 -7.01 -6.99 -5.71
CA ASP A 121 -8.25 -7.06 -6.50
C ASP A 121 -8.26 -8.33 -7.35
N TYR A 122 -7.16 -8.66 -7.99
CA TYR A 122 -7.01 -9.89 -8.76
C TYR A 122 -7.24 -11.12 -7.88
N GLU A 123 -6.66 -11.11 -6.69
CA GLU A 123 -6.80 -12.22 -5.74
C GLU A 123 -8.24 -12.37 -5.27
N ASP A 124 -8.91 -11.26 -4.96
CA ASP A 124 -10.31 -11.26 -4.52
C ASP A 124 -11.22 -11.81 -5.60
N GLU A 125 -11.00 -11.46 -6.86
CA GLU A 125 -11.76 -12.02 -7.99
C GLU A 125 -11.58 -13.53 -8.10
N ARG A 126 -10.35 -14.01 -7.91
CA ARG A 126 -10.05 -15.45 -7.95
C ARG A 126 -10.72 -16.20 -6.81
N LEU A 127 -10.67 -15.66 -5.61
CA LEU A 127 -11.31 -16.26 -4.46
C LEU A 127 -12.83 -16.22 -4.57
N GLY A 128 -13.37 -15.14 -5.14
CA GLY A 128 -14.80 -15.03 -5.40
C GLY A 128 -15.29 -16.08 -6.38
N ASP A 129 -14.49 -16.42 -7.40
CA ASP A 129 -14.83 -17.43 -8.40
C ASP A 129 -14.84 -18.84 -7.83
N VAL A 130 -14.11 -19.05 -6.73
CA VAL A 130 -14.00 -20.37 -6.08
C VAL A 130 -15.11 -20.57 -5.04
N ALA A 131 -15.68 -19.49 -4.56
CA ALA A 131 -16.79 -19.56 -3.59
C ALA A 131 -18.15 -19.92 -4.27
#